data_a1cd38150a522375f3a6ba43d9f55482
#
_entry.id   a1cd38150a522375f3a6ba43d9f55482
#
_cell.length_a   1.000
_cell.length_b   1.000
_cell.length_c   1.000
_cell.angle_alpha   90.00
_cell.angle_beta   90.00
_cell.angle_gamma   90.00
#
_symmetry.space_group_name_H-M   'P 1'
#
loop_
_entity.id
_entity.type
_entity.pdbx_description
1 polymer ?
#
loop_
_entity_poly.entity_id
_entity_poly.type
_entity_poly.pdbx_seq_one_letter_code
_entity_poly.pdbx_strand_id
1 'polypeptide(L)'
;VQKTADFVSSLNRRRIITGKIGDYNEQIAALEAQRDELVRQTGDVKETVYAKESGYFFSDIDGFENMFTTAKVSWMTPEEYDALIHAEADYSVSQGEDGTVAAGKLVTDFQWYLTAQVSLDQLRYYNEAQTYTVIFPYNSDKRISMRLEKILQSTDNDSIVLLLATRTNPEGFNYLRRQTIQIVREETSGYRVPISAVRMQDGVQGVYVLRGYEVVFKEIETILETDGYFIVKENDGTPESRGKLALNDQIIISGKNLYVGKIVS
;
A
#
# COMPACT_ATOMS: atom_id res chain seq x y z
N VAL A 1 11.19 5.51 -8.16
CA VAL A 1 11.04 4.58 -7.02
C VAL A 1 9.79 3.71 -7.22
N GLN A 2 8.64 4.27 -7.58
CA GLN A 2 7.37 3.54 -7.76
C GLN A 2 7.46 2.50 -8.89
N LYS A 3 8.04 2.86 -10.04
CA LYS A 3 8.24 1.94 -11.18
C LYS A 3 9.11 0.73 -10.85
N THR A 4 10.04 0.88 -9.91
CA THR A 4 10.92 -0.21 -9.49
C THR A 4 10.18 -1.19 -8.56
N ALA A 5 9.33 -0.69 -7.67
CA ALA A 5 8.53 -1.52 -6.76
C ALA A 5 7.46 -2.31 -7.53
N ASP A 6 6.75 -1.65 -8.47
CA ASP A 6 5.74 -2.30 -9.33
C ASP A 6 6.40 -3.34 -10.25
N PHE A 7 7.58 -3.04 -10.76
CA PHE A 7 8.35 -3.96 -11.58
C PHE A 7 8.82 -5.18 -10.78
N VAL A 8 9.34 -4.99 -9.57
CA VAL A 8 9.76 -6.09 -8.68
C VAL A 8 8.56 -6.94 -8.25
N SER A 9 7.43 -6.32 -7.92
CA SER A 9 6.19 -7.02 -7.56
C SER A 9 5.65 -7.84 -8.74
N SER A 10 5.61 -7.25 -9.94
CA SER A 10 5.18 -7.94 -11.15
C SER A 10 6.14 -9.05 -11.58
N LEU A 11 7.45 -8.84 -11.42
CA LEU A 11 8.46 -9.88 -11.65
C LEU A 11 8.33 -11.05 -10.66
N ASN A 12 8.11 -10.78 -9.38
CA ASN A 12 7.92 -11.81 -8.37
C ASN A 12 6.63 -12.59 -8.64
N ARG A 13 5.53 -11.91 -8.96
CA ARG A 13 4.26 -12.53 -9.35
C ARG A 13 4.43 -13.42 -10.61
N ARG A 14 5.17 -12.93 -11.61
CA ARG A 14 5.45 -13.68 -12.84
C ARG A 14 6.39 -14.87 -12.58
N ARG A 15 7.34 -14.75 -11.67
CA ARG A 15 8.25 -15.83 -11.27
C ARG A 15 7.52 -16.94 -10.51
N ILE A 16 6.57 -16.59 -9.66
CA ILE A 16 5.68 -17.55 -8.97
C ILE A 16 4.81 -18.30 -9.99
N ILE A 17 4.16 -17.57 -10.91
CA ILE A 17 3.27 -18.18 -11.94
C ILE A 17 4.05 -19.03 -12.93
N THR A 18 5.30 -18.69 -13.27
CA THR A 18 6.13 -19.42 -14.23
C THR A 18 6.97 -20.53 -13.59
N GLY A 19 6.82 -20.82 -12.30
CA GLY A 19 7.56 -21.85 -11.58
C GLY A 19 9.08 -21.63 -11.52
N LYS A 20 9.56 -20.41 -11.80
CA LYS A 20 10.98 -20.04 -11.74
C LYS A 20 11.46 -19.62 -10.35
N ILE A 21 10.57 -19.43 -9.40
CA ILE A 21 10.89 -19.44 -7.97
C ILE A 21 10.61 -20.88 -7.55
N GLY A 22 11.63 -21.56 -7.03
CA GLY A 22 11.53 -22.94 -6.59
C GLY A 22 10.32 -23.14 -5.70
N ASP A 23 9.70 -24.27 -5.85
CA ASP A 23 8.50 -24.66 -5.11
C ASP A 23 8.84 -24.66 -3.61
N TYR A 24 8.40 -23.60 -2.91
CA TYR A 24 8.58 -23.50 -1.46
C TYR A 24 7.89 -24.66 -0.70
N ASN A 25 7.04 -25.44 -1.37
CA ASN A 25 6.37 -26.59 -0.76
C ASN A 25 7.36 -27.61 -0.25
N GLU A 26 8.50 -27.86 -0.92
CA GLU A 26 9.55 -28.74 -0.43
C GLU A 26 10.23 -28.15 0.82
N GLN A 27 10.47 -26.84 0.85
CA GLN A 27 11.07 -26.16 2.00
C GLN A 27 10.10 -26.13 3.18
N ILE A 28 8.81 -25.86 2.91
CA ILE A 28 7.75 -25.91 3.94
C ILE A 28 7.66 -27.31 4.51
N ALA A 29 7.59 -28.35 3.68
CA ALA A 29 7.54 -29.73 4.12
C ALA A 29 8.78 -30.15 4.94
N ALA A 30 9.97 -29.66 4.56
CA ALA A 30 11.20 -29.91 5.32
C ALA A 30 11.17 -29.24 6.70
N LEU A 31 10.69 -27.99 6.78
CA LEU A 31 10.54 -27.26 8.04
C LEU A 31 9.46 -27.88 8.94
N GLU A 32 8.35 -28.34 8.37
CA GLU A 32 7.32 -29.07 9.09
C GLU A 32 7.84 -30.40 9.65
N ALA A 33 8.62 -31.15 8.85
CA ALA A 33 9.26 -32.38 9.34
C ALA A 33 10.28 -32.11 10.45
N GLN A 34 11.06 -31.02 10.37
CA GLN A 34 11.96 -30.61 11.44
C GLN A 34 11.21 -30.21 12.70
N ARG A 35 10.11 -29.44 12.56
CA ARG A 35 9.23 -29.09 13.70
C ARG A 35 8.71 -30.36 14.38
N ASP A 36 8.17 -31.31 13.60
CA ASP A 36 7.58 -32.53 14.14
C ASP A 36 8.64 -33.43 14.81
N GLU A 37 9.86 -33.42 14.28
CA GLU A 37 10.98 -34.11 14.93
C GLU A 37 11.36 -33.47 16.28
N LEU A 38 11.44 -32.13 16.32
CA LEU A 38 11.70 -31.38 17.55
C LEU A 38 10.60 -31.61 18.59
N VAL A 39 9.32 -31.62 18.18
CA VAL A 39 8.19 -31.96 19.08
C VAL A 39 8.31 -33.35 19.64
N ARG A 40 8.74 -34.35 18.83
CA ARG A 40 8.98 -35.71 19.33
C ARG A 40 10.15 -35.77 20.32
N GLN A 41 11.20 -34.99 20.13
CA GLN A 41 12.37 -34.96 21.03
C GLN A 41 12.07 -34.24 22.35
N THR A 42 11.27 -33.17 22.29
CA THR A 42 10.91 -32.39 23.49
C THR A 42 9.83 -33.06 24.35
N GLY A 43 9.07 -34.00 23.77
CA GLY A 43 7.98 -34.70 24.44
C GLY A 43 6.74 -33.82 24.64
N ASP A 44 5.85 -34.28 25.53
CA ASP A 44 4.62 -33.58 25.87
C ASP A 44 4.87 -32.19 26.46
N VAL A 45 3.88 -31.28 26.33
CA VAL A 45 3.89 -29.95 26.92
C VAL A 45 4.25 -30.03 28.41
N LYS A 46 5.41 -29.48 28.76
CA LYS A 46 5.89 -29.52 30.15
C LYS A 46 5.27 -28.45 31.04
N GLU A 47 4.95 -27.31 30.41
CA GLU A 47 4.40 -26.16 31.12
C GLU A 47 3.50 -25.35 30.19
N THR A 48 2.42 -24.81 30.75
CA THR A 48 1.55 -23.86 30.05
C THR A 48 1.66 -22.52 30.73
N VAL A 49 2.12 -21.52 30.00
CA VAL A 49 2.21 -20.13 30.46
C VAL A 49 0.99 -19.38 30.02
N TYR A 50 0.29 -18.75 30.94
CA TYR A 50 -0.87 -17.92 30.67
C TYR A 50 -0.47 -16.45 30.64
N ALA A 51 -0.99 -15.72 29.63
CA ALA A 51 -0.85 -14.28 29.58
C ALA A 51 -1.57 -13.64 30.80
N LYS A 52 -0.92 -12.66 31.42
CA LYS A 52 -1.49 -11.93 32.58
C LYS A 52 -2.58 -10.94 32.15
N GLU A 53 -2.51 -10.48 30.90
CA GLU A 53 -3.41 -9.49 30.31
C GLU A 53 -3.86 -9.95 28.93
N SER A 54 -5.01 -9.45 28.47
CA SER A 54 -5.49 -9.70 27.11
C SER A 54 -4.64 -8.93 26.11
N GLY A 55 -4.31 -9.56 24.99
CA GLY A 55 -3.49 -8.91 23.94
C GLY A 55 -3.23 -9.83 22.76
N TYR A 56 -2.41 -9.37 21.86
CA TYR A 56 -1.94 -10.12 20.70
C TYR A 56 -0.53 -10.65 20.94
N PHE A 57 -0.35 -11.95 20.83
CA PHE A 57 0.96 -12.57 20.93
C PHE A 57 1.62 -12.65 19.55
N PHE A 58 2.89 -12.24 19.50
CA PHE A 58 3.74 -12.33 18.31
C PHE A 58 5.02 -13.08 18.69
N SER A 59 5.36 -14.11 17.92
CA SER A 59 6.60 -14.86 18.07
C SER A 59 7.83 -14.07 17.56
N ASP A 60 7.60 -13.08 16.71
CA ASP A 60 8.66 -12.32 16.09
C ASP A 60 9.12 -11.17 16.99
N ILE A 61 10.44 -11.12 17.24
CA ILE A 61 11.13 -10.07 17.96
C ILE A 61 12.09 -9.44 16.97
N ASP A 62 11.95 -8.14 16.71
CA ASP A 62 12.71 -7.42 15.71
C ASP A 62 13.83 -6.54 16.28
N GLY A 63 14.02 -6.54 17.60
CA GLY A 63 15.06 -5.79 18.32
C GLY A 63 14.78 -4.28 18.46
N PHE A 64 13.57 -3.85 18.14
CA PHE A 64 13.14 -2.44 18.29
C PHE A 64 12.10 -2.26 19.40
N GLU A 65 11.83 -3.28 20.21
CA GLU A 65 10.79 -3.31 21.22
C GLU A 65 10.87 -2.16 22.23
N ASN A 66 12.08 -1.80 22.66
CA ASN A 66 12.32 -0.73 23.60
C ASN A 66 12.48 0.65 22.96
N MET A 67 12.72 0.69 21.65
CA MET A 67 12.98 1.95 20.93
C MET A 67 11.67 2.60 20.47
N PHE A 68 10.76 1.80 19.90
CA PHE A 68 9.47 2.26 19.36
C PHE A 68 8.34 1.92 20.32
N THR A 69 8.15 2.73 21.34
CA THR A 69 7.04 2.62 22.27
C THR A 69 5.98 3.69 21.98
N THR A 70 4.71 3.38 22.26
CA THR A 70 3.59 4.33 22.07
C THR A 70 3.81 5.63 22.83
N ALA A 71 4.43 5.56 24.02
CA ALA A 71 4.76 6.74 24.81
C ALA A 71 5.78 7.65 24.12
N LYS A 72 6.82 7.10 23.50
CA LYS A 72 7.84 7.89 22.79
C LYS A 72 7.27 8.52 21.52
N VAL A 73 6.50 7.76 20.75
CA VAL A 73 5.96 8.20 19.44
C VAL A 73 5.07 9.43 19.58
N SER A 74 4.32 9.57 20.67
CA SER A 74 3.41 10.71 20.89
C SER A 74 4.12 12.07 21.06
N TRP A 75 5.41 12.06 21.45
CA TRP A 75 6.19 13.26 21.76
C TRP A 75 7.48 13.37 20.94
N MET A 76 7.70 12.49 19.98
CA MET A 76 8.92 12.41 19.20
C MET A 76 9.11 13.66 18.35
N THR A 77 10.34 14.17 18.34
CA THR A 77 10.76 15.19 17.38
C THR A 77 11.20 14.54 16.05
N PRO A 78 11.24 15.28 14.93
CA PRO A 78 11.77 14.78 13.67
C PRO A 78 13.22 14.27 13.77
N GLU A 79 14.06 14.90 14.60
CA GLU A 79 15.46 14.52 14.83
C GLU A 79 15.54 13.18 15.60
N GLU A 80 14.70 13.00 16.61
CA GLU A 80 14.59 11.73 17.35
C GLU A 80 14.08 10.62 16.44
N TYR A 81 13.14 10.93 15.54
CA TYR A 81 12.66 9.99 14.54
C TYR A 81 13.76 9.56 13.58
N ASP A 82 14.53 10.52 13.05
CA ASP A 82 15.64 10.24 12.15
C ASP A 82 16.70 9.35 12.81
N ALA A 83 17.03 9.61 14.08
CA ALA A 83 17.91 8.75 14.87
C ALA A 83 17.35 7.33 15.03
N LEU A 84 16.04 7.19 15.23
CA LEU A 84 15.40 5.90 15.41
C LEU A 84 15.34 5.06 14.11
N ILE A 85 15.07 5.69 12.97
CA ILE A 85 15.01 4.96 11.69
C ILE A 85 16.39 4.46 11.23
N HIS A 86 17.47 5.06 11.75
CA HIS A 86 18.85 4.66 11.47
C HIS A 86 19.45 3.81 12.59
N ALA A 87 18.75 3.62 13.72
CA ALA A 87 19.24 2.80 14.82
C ALA A 87 19.41 1.34 14.41
N GLU A 88 20.40 0.68 14.97
CA GLU A 88 20.58 -0.76 14.84
C GLU A 88 19.61 -1.50 15.77
N ALA A 89 19.18 -2.69 15.37
CA ALA A 89 18.33 -3.54 16.19
C ALA A 89 19.08 -4.01 17.44
N ASP A 90 18.44 -3.88 18.60
CA ASP A 90 18.98 -4.34 19.88
C ASP A 90 18.29 -5.67 20.28
N TYR A 91 18.95 -6.78 20.02
CA TYR A 91 18.47 -8.10 20.39
C TYR A 91 18.82 -8.50 21.84
N SER A 92 19.45 -7.65 22.63
CA SER A 92 19.74 -7.91 24.05
C SER A 92 18.43 -8.08 24.83
N VAL A 93 17.35 -7.44 24.39
CA VAL A 93 15.99 -7.58 24.96
C VAL A 93 15.46 -9.00 24.85
N SER A 94 15.91 -9.77 23.86
CA SER A 94 15.50 -11.15 23.65
C SER A 94 16.31 -12.17 24.45
N GLN A 95 17.36 -11.73 25.16
CA GLN A 95 18.24 -12.57 25.96
C GLN A 95 18.25 -12.08 27.41
N GLY A 96 17.74 -12.90 28.34
CA GLY A 96 17.86 -12.62 29.76
C GLY A 96 19.28 -12.86 30.27
N GLU A 97 19.66 -12.19 31.37
CA GLU A 97 20.97 -12.34 32.03
C GLU A 97 21.26 -13.79 32.50
N ASP A 98 20.22 -14.59 32.68
CA ASP A 98 20.27 -15.99 33.07
C ASP A 98 20.31 -16.98 31.88
N GLY A 99 20.44 -16.48 30.66
CA GLY A 99 20.44 -17.27 29.42
C GLY A 99 19.04 -17.68 28.95
N THR A 100 17.99 -17.09 29.50
CA THR A 100 16.63 -17.23 28.98
C THR A 100 16.49 -16.50 27.67
N VAL A 101 15.64 -17.00 26.78
CA VAL A 101 15.34 -16.40 25.49
C VAL A 101 13.86 -16.05 25.45
N ALA A 102 13.55 -14.84 25.02
CA ALA A 102 12.15 -14.41 24.86
C ALA A 102 11.47 -15.25 23.75
N ALA A 103 10.35 -15.88 24.09
CA ALA A 103 9.56 -16.67 23.14
C ALA A 103 8.72 -15.80 22.17
N GLY A 104 8.60 -14.52 22.47
CA GLY A 104 7.81 -13.58 21.70
C GLY A 104 7.44 -12.35 22.52
N LYS A 105 6.54 -11.54 21.99
CA LYS A 105 6.03 -10.31 22.61
C LYS A 105 4.50 -10.33 22.70
N LEU A 106 3.97 -9.80 23.81
CA LEU A 106 2.55 -9.58 24.00
C LEU A 106 2.24 -8.08 23.83
N VAL A 107 1.43 -7.76 22.86
CA VAL A 107 0.95 -6.40 22.62
C VAL A 107 -0.42 -6.26 23.26
N THR A 108 -0.53 -5.47 24.31
CA THR A 108 -1.75 -5.29 25.10
C THR A 108 -2.54 -4.04 24.68
N ASP A 109 -1.94 -3.13 23.92
CA ASP A 109 -2.60 -1.95 23.38
C ASP A 109 -3.35 -2.31 22.08
N PHE A 110 -4.60 -1.86 21.98
CA PHE A 110 -5.43 -2.08 20.79
C PHE A 110 -5.26 -0.96 19.73
N GLN A 111 -4.56 0.10 20.07
CA GLN A 111 -4.20 1.16 19.13
C GLN A 111 -2.70 1.08 18.83
N TRP A 112 -2.37 1.09 17.57
CA TRP A 112 -0.98 1.14 17.14
C TRP A 112 -0.75 2.33 16.19
N TYR A 113 0.49 2.71 16.10
CA TYR A 113 0.93 3.89 15.37
C TYR A 113 1.89 3.51 14.26
N LEU A 114 1.85 4.32 13.22
CA LEU A 114 2.78 4.28 12.10
C LEU A 114 3.38 5.66 11.93
N THR A 115 4.70 5.74 11.89
CA THR A 115 5.41 6.95 11.53
C THR A 115 5.98 6.80 10.12
N ALA A 116 5.87 7.86 9.32
CA ALA A 116 6.39 7.88 7.96
C ALA A 116 7.03 9.23 7.67
N GLN A 117 8.27 9.21 7.17
CA GLN A 117 8.94 10.41 6.71
C GLN A 117 8.60 10.67 5.25
N VAL A 118 8.21 11.89 4.94
CA VAL A 118 7.94 12.36 3.58
C VAL A 118 8.62 13.73 3.38
N SER A 119 8.87 14.10 2.14
CA SER A 119 9.48 15.42 1.85
C SER A 119 8.49 16.56 2.13
N LEU A 120 9.02 17.72 2.51
CA LEU A 120 8.25 18.88 2.92
C LEU A 120 7.30 19.38 1.80
N ASP A 121 7.67 19.26 0.53
CA ASP A 121 6.83 19.63 -0.61
C ASP A 121 5.52 18.82 -0.67
N GLN A 122 5.48 17.66 -0.03
CA GLN A 122 4.30 16.82 0.05
C GLN A 122 3.33 17.21 1.18
N LEU A 123 3.71 18.13 2.07
CA LEU A 123 2.87 18.58 3.19
C LEU A 123 1.46 18.98 2.75
N ARG A 124 1.34 19.63 1.58
CA ARG A 124 0.05 20.06 1.02
C ARG A 124 -0.99 18.95 0.81
N TYR A 125 -0.56 17.69 0.80
CA TYR A 125 -1.43 16.53 0.60
C TYR A 125 -1.90 15.89 1.90
N TYR A 126 -1.41 16.37 3.05
CA TYR A 126 -1.69 15.78 4.34
C TYR A 126 -2.35 16.78 5.28
N ASN A 127 -3.45 16.37 5.87
CA ASN A 127 -4.18 17.15 6.86
C ASN A 127 -4.35 16.32 8.12
N GLU A 128 -4.06 16.91 9.28
CA GLU A 128 -4.31 16.29 10.58
C GLU A 128 -5.79 15.97 10.74
N ALA A 129 -6.09 14.93 11.49
CA ALA A 129 -7.42 14.37 11.71
C ALA A 129 -8.08 13.71 10.47
N GLN A 130 -7.46 13.76 9.30
CA GLN A 130 -7.92 13.04 8.11
C GLN A 130 -7.47 11.58 8.14
N THR A 131 -8.28 10.70 7.53
CA THR A 131 -7.95 9.27 7.39
C THR A 131 -7.37 8.99 6.02
N TYR A 132 -6.28 8.24 5.99
CA TYR A 132 -5.58 7.80 4.79
C TYR A 132 -5.57 6.28 4.72
N THR A 133 -5.64 5.74 3.52
CA THR A 133 -5.40 4.32 3.29
C THR A 133 -3.90 4.08 3.18
N VAL A 134 -3.37 3.21 4.03
CA VAL A 134 -1.97 2.78 4.00
C VAL A 134 -1.92 1.36 3.48
N ILE A 135 -1.09 1.12 2.47
CA ILE A 135 -0.86 -0.19 1.87
C ILE A 135 0.47 -0.73 2.36
N PHE A 136 0.47 -1.99 2.76
CA PHE A 136 1.63 -2.72 3.25
C PHE A 136 2.03 -3.82 2.25
N PRO A 137 2.94 -3.54 1.29
CA PRO A 137 3.27 -4.49 0.21
C PRO A 137 3.81 -5.82 0.72
N TYR A 138 4.60 -5.81 1.79
CA TYR A 138 5.17 -7.02 2.38
C TYR A 138 4.20 -7.78 3.30
N ASN A 139 3.01 -7.25 3.53
CA ASN A 139 1.91 -7.88 4.24
C ASN A 139 0.76 -8.23 3.28
N SER A 140 1.07 -8.80 2.12
CA SER A 140 0.10 -9.20 1.09
C SER A 140 -0.77 -8.04 0.59
N ASP A 141 -0.17 -6.87 0.40
CA ASP A 141 -0.83 -5.63 -0.04
C ASP A 141 -2.04 -5.23 0.85
N LYS A 142 -1.97 -5.56 2.14
CA LYS A 142 -3.05 -5.18 3.07
C LYS A 142 -3.24 -3.68 3.10
N ARG A 143 -4.49 -3.27 3.00
CA ARG A 143 -4.93 -1.87 3.01
C ARG A 143 -5.55 -1.56 4.36
N ILE A 144 -4.99 -0.62 5.08
CA ILE A 144 -5.42 -0.26 6.44
C ILE A 144 -5.76 1.22 6.47
N SER A 145 -6.95 1.55 6.95
CA SER A 145 -7.35 2.94 7.20
C SER A 145 -6.70 3.44 8.47
N MET A 146 -5.89 4.49 8.36
CA MET A 146 -5.16 5.10 9.47
C MET A 146 -5.45 6.59 9.54
N ARG A 147 -5.73 7.09 10.71
CA ARG A 147 -5.97 8.51 10.96
C ARG A 147 -4.63 9.22 11.16
N LEU A 148 -4.42 10.33 10.48
CA LEU A 148 -3.27 11.20 10.71
C LEU A 148 -3.51 12.00 12.00
N GLU A 149 -2.78 11.68 13.05
CA GLU A 149 -2.90 12.30 14.36
C GLU A 149 -2.06 13.59 14.45
N LYS A 150 -0.85 13.57 13.86
CA LYS A 150 0.09 14.66 13.98
C LYS A 150 1.05 14.73 12.80
N ILE A 151 1.44 15.95 12.45
CA ILE A 151 2.52 16.24 11.51
C ILE A 151 3.65 16.87 12.30
N LEU A 152 4.81 16.19 12.36
CA LEU A 152 6.00 16.69 13.03
C LEU A 152 6.89 17.36 12.00
N GLN A 153 7.28 18.61 12.28
CA GLN A 153 8.16 19.40 11.41
C GLN A 153 9.42 19.78 12.18
N SER A 154 10.54 19.80 11.47
CA SER A 154 11.78 20.42 11.96
C SER A 154 12.05 21.70 11.17
N THR A 155 12.68 22.66 11.82
CA THR A 155 13.11 23.91 11.18
C THR A 155 14.27 23.73 10.21
N ASP A 156 15.03 22.65 10.37
CA ASP A 156 16.30 22.41 9.67
C ASP A 156 16.22 21.26 8.64
N ASN A 157 15.03 20.73 8.40
CA ASN A 157 14.86 19.53 7.59
C ASN A 157 13.86 19.74 6.45
N ASP A 158 14.23 19.36 5.23
CA ASP A 158 13.33 19.35 4.07
C ASP A 158 12.31 18.18 4.12
N SER A 159 12.11 17.62 5.29
CA SER A 159 11.19 16.50 5.50
C SER A 159 10.28 16.73 6.70
N ILE A 160 9.14 16.05 6.68
CA ILE A 160 8.17 15.99 7.77
C ILE A 160 7.93 14.54 8.17
N VAL A 161 7.53 14.30 9.40
CA VAL A 161 7.14 12.98 9.89
C VAL A 161 5.64 12.97 10.15
N LEU A 162 4.96 12.04 9.51
CA LEU A 162 3.54 11.78 9.70
C LEU A 162 3.37 10.77 10.82
N LEU A 163 2.54 11.06 11.81
CA LEU A 163 2.11 10.13 12.84
C LEU A 163 0.68 9.68 12.54
N LEU A 164 0.52 8.45 12.10
CA LEU A 164 -0.77 7.83 11.80
C LEU A 164 -1.13 6.82 12.89
N ALA A 165 -2.41 6.69 13.19
CA ALA A 165 -2.94 5.77 14.19
C ALA A 165 -4.11 4.95 13.65
N THR A 166 -4.24 3.73 14.14
CA THR A 166 -5.39 2.86 13.86
C THR A 166 -5.65 1.89 14.99
N ARG A 167 -6.87 1.35 15.04
CA ARG A 167 -7.27 0.24 15.92
C ARG A 167 -7.55 -1.02 15.13
N THR A 168 -7.33 -0.98 13.80
CA THR A 168 -7.55 -2.14 12.94
C THR A 168 -6.35 -3.08 13.03
N ASN A 169 -6.59 -4.32 13.43
CA ASN A 169 -5.61 -5.39 13.50
C ASN A 169 -5.96 -6.47 12.46
N PRO A 170 -5.38 -6.42 11.25
CA PRO A 170 -5.68 -7.42 10.22
C PRO A 170 -5.09 -8.78 10.59
N GLU A 171 -5.84 -9.83 10.34
CA GLU A 171 -5.36 -11.19 10.52
C GLU A 171 -4.08 -11.46 9.70
N GLY A 172 -3.09 -12.12 10.32
CA GLY A 172 -1.80 -12.43 9.68
C GLY A 172 -0.95 -11.21 9.33
N PHE A 173 -1.16 -10.08 9.99
CA PHE A 173 -0.29 -8.91 9.84
C PHE A 173 0.97 -9.09 10.71
N ASN A 174 2.15 -8.85 10.13
CA ASN A 174 3.43 -9.14 10.81
C ASN A 174 3.92 -7.99 11.66
N TYR A 175 3.37 -7.06 12.09
CA TYR A 175 3.78 -5.94 12.97
C TYR A 175 5.30 -5.71 13.11
N LEU A 176 6.06 -5.92 12.01
CA LEU A 176 7.46 -5.52 11.97
C LEU A 176 7.55 -4.00 12.06
N ARG A 177 8.44 -3.49 12.91
CA ARG A 177 8.51 -2.04 13.17
C ARG A 177 9.08 -1.24 12.02
N ARG A 178 9.86 -1.85 11.15
CA ARG A 178 10.42 -1.19 9.96
C ARG A 178 9.90 -1.86 8.71
N GLN A 179 9.05 -1.14 7.97
CA GLN A 179 8.40 -1.64 6.77
C GLN A 179 8.35 -0.58 5.68
N THR A 180 8.38 -1.01 4.43
CA THR A 180 8.01 -0.14 3.31
C THR A 180 6.49 -0.07 3.21
N ILE A 181 5.98 1.14 3.06
CA ILE A 181 4.55 1.41 2.96
C ILE A 181 4.24 2.29 1.75
N GLN A 182 2.97 2.32 1.36
CA GLN A 182 2.44 3.30 0.41
C GLN A 182 1.25 4.00 1.07
N ILE A 183 1.29 5.33 1.14
CA ILE A 183 0.16 6.11 1.62
C ILE A 183 -0.63 6.58 0.41
N VAL A 184 -1.90 6.19 0.36
CA VAL A 184 -2.82 6.61 -0.70
C VAL A 184 -3.32 8.01 -0.36
N ARG A 185 -2.91 8.99 -1.14
CA ARG A 185 -3.30 10.39 -0.95
C ARG A 185 -4.67 10.69 -1.51
N GLU A 186 -4.94 10.12 -2.69
CA GLU A 186 -6.19 10.31 -3.41
C GLU A 186 -6.48 9.05 -4.23
N GLU A 187 -7.72 8.60 -4.22
CA GLU A 187 -8.21 7.54 -5.11
C GLU A 187 -9.13 8.18 -6.13
N THR A 188 -8.77 8.04 -7.38
CA THR A 188 -9.57 8.52 -8.50
C THR A 188 -10.04 7.33 -9.32
N SER A 189 -11.35 7.22 -9.53
CA SER A 189 -11.93 6.27 -10.46
C SER A 189 -12.35 6.96 -11.75
N GLY A 190 -12.25 6.22 -12.86
CA GLY A 190 -12.62 6.75 -14.16
C GLY A 190 -12.22 5.82 -15.30
N TYR A 191 -12.68 6.13 -16.51
CA TYR A 191 -12.22 5.42 -17.69
C TYR A 191 -10.80 5.85 -18.07
N ARG A 192 -9.99 4.90 -18.46
CA ARG A 192 -8.62 5.13 -18.90
C ARG A 192 -8.59 5.35 -20.40
N VAL A 193 -8.27 6.57 -20.85
CA VAL A 193 -8.26 6.98 -22.25
C VAL A 193 -6.83 7.32 -22.69
N PRO A 194 -6.28 6.67 -23.73
CA PRO A 194 -4.95 7.05 -24.23
C PRO A 194 -4.93 8.51 -24.71
N ILE A 195 -3.91 9.27 -24.34
CA ILE A 195 -3.76 10.68 -24.76
C ILE A 195 -3.77 10.78 -26.30
N SER A 196 -3.17 9.80 -26.99
CA SER A 196 -3.14 9.72 -28.43
C SER A 196 -4.52 9.61 -29.11
N ALA A 197 -5.55 9.17 -28.38
CA ALA A 197 -6.92 9.07 -28.89
C ALA A 197 -7.72 10.38 -28.71
N VAL A 198 -7.25 11.29 -27.86
CA VAL A 198 -7.99 12.49 -27.51
C VAL A 198 -7.92 13.52 -28.65
N ARG A 199 -9.04 14.15 -28.95
CA ARG A 199 -9.23 15.16 -29.99
C ARG A 199 -10.02 16.34 -29.42
N MET A 200 -9.86 17.48 -30.10
CA MET A 200 -10.70 18.67 -29.89
C MET A 200 -11.66 18.80 -31.06
N GLN A 201 -12.95 18.93 -30.77
CA GLN A 201 -13.96 19.25 -31.77
C GLN A 201 -14.83 20.40 -31.24
N ASP A 202 -14.93 21.47 -31.98
CA ASP A 202 -15.73 22.66 -31.62
C ASP A 202 -15.42 23.23 -30.22
N GLY A 203 -14.13 23.11 -29.80
CA GLY A 203 -13.68 23.55 -28.47
C GLY A 203 -13.96 22.56 -27.33
N VAL A 204 -14.52 21.38 -27.63
CA VAL A 204 -14.80 20.32 -26.64
C VAL A 204 -13.77 19.20 -26.76
N GLN A 205 -13.25 18.78 -25.63
CA GLN A 205 -12.32 17.64 -25.54
C GLN A 205 -13.12 16.32 -25.59
N GLY A 206 -12.67 15.40 -26.45
CA GLY A 206 -13.35 14.12 -26.58
C GLY A 206 -12.55 13.08 -27.35
N VAL A 207 -13.19 11.96 -27.65
CA VAL A 207 -12.65 10.86 -28.42
C VAL A 207 -13.61 10.45 -29.52
N TYR A 208 -13.05 9.93 -30.63
CA TYR A 208 -13.87 9.23 -31.60
C TYR A 208 -14.07 7.78 -31.16
N VAL A 209 -15.30 7.33 -31.20
CA VAL A 209 -15.68 5.94 -30.92
C VAL A 209 -16.39 5.33 -32.15
N LEU A 210 -16.27 4.03 -32.28
CA LEU A 210 -16.99 3.27 -33.31
C LEU A 210 -18.31 2.74 -32.73
N ARG A 211 -19.43 3.22 -33.28
CA ARG A 211 -20.76 2.69 -32.98
C ARG A 211 -21.27 1.88 -34.19
N GLY A 212 -21.17 0.57 -34.12
CA GLY A 212 -21.37 -0.28 -35.29
C GLY A 212 -20.30 0.02 -36.34
N TYR A 213 -20.69 0.64 -37.46
CA TYR A 213 -19.76 1.04 -38.52
C TYR A 213 -19.60 2.56 -38.63
N GLU A 214 -20.21 3.33 -37.75
CA GLU A 214 -20.20 4.79 -37.78
C GLU A 214 -19.27 5.37 -36.73
N VAL A 215 -18.49 6.39 -37.12
CA VAL A 215 -17.67 7.17 -36.21
C VAL A 215 -18.51 8.22 -35.51
N VAL A 216 -18.49 8.22 -34.18
CA VAL A 216 -19.20 9.16 -33.34
C VAL A 216 -18.21 9.87 -32.43
N PHE A 217 -18.38 11.16 -32.19
CA PHE A 217 -17.59 11.91 -31.21
C PHE A 217 -18.26 11.78 -29.83
N LYS A 218 -17.45 11.49 -28.81
CA LYS A 218 -17.87 11.39 -27.42
C LYS A 218 -17.05 12.36 -26.58
N GLU A 219 -17.73 13.25 -25.89
CA GLU A 219 -17.12 14.18 -24.96
C GLU A 219 -16.50 13.41 -23.77
N ILE A 220 -15.36 13.92 -23.28
CA ILE A 220 -14.69 13.44 -22.07
C ILE A 220 -14.45 14.60 -21.10
N GLU A 221 -14.58 14.31 -19.83
CA GLU A 221 -14.21 15.20 -18.74
C GLU A 221 -12.97 14.61 -18.05
N THR A 222 -11.80 15.23 -18.28
CA THR A 222 -10.53 14.75 -17.75
C THR A 222 -10.43 15.09 -16.27
N ILE A 223 -10.14 14.07 -15.44
CA ILE A 223 -9.89 14.20 -14.01
C ILE A 223 -8.39 14.29 -13.74
N LEU A 224 -7.61 13.39 -14.34
CA LEU A 224 -6.18 13.26 -14.09
C LEU A 224 -5.45 12.83 -15.37
N GLU A 225 -4.23 13.33 -15.55
CA GLU A 225 -3.28 12.86 -16.55
C GLU A 225 -2.20 11.99 -15.88
N THR A 226 -1.93 10.83 -16.41
CA THR A 226 -0.92 9.90 -15.88
C THR A 226 -0.35 9.02 -17.00
N ASP A 227 0.97 8.84 -17.03
CA ASP A 227 1.70 7.83 -17.83
C ASP A 227 1.15 7.57 -19.26
N GLY A 228 0.82 8.64 -20.01
CA GLY A 228 0.31 8.53 -21.37
C GLY A 228 -1.20 8.30 -21.50
N TYR A 229 -1.94 8.42 -20.41
CA TYR A 229 -3.39 8.29 -20.36
C TYR A 229 -4.04 9.47 -19.62
N PHE A 230 -5.27 9.78 -20.00
CA PHE A 230 -6.19 10.53 -19.16
C PHE A 230 -7.10 9.56 -18.39
N ILE A 231 -7.32 9.86 -17.11
CA ILE A 231 -8.44 9.31 -16.37
C ILE A 231 -9.60 10.28 -16.55
N VAL A 232 -10.69 9.79 -17.13
CA VAL A 232 -11.86 10.62 -17.44
C VAL A 232 -13.05 10.15 -16.63
N LYS A 233 -13.94 11.08 -16.31
CA LYS A 233 -15.11 10.83 -15.51
C LYS A 233 -15.99 9.72 -16.12
N GLU A 234 -16.44 8.83 -15.27
CA GLU A 234 -17.36 7.77 -15.68
C GLU A 234 -18.73 8.34 -16.07
N ASN A 235 -19.34 7.75 -17.07
CA ASN A 235 -20.70 8.07 -17.45
C ASN A 235 -21.65 7.40 -16.45
N ASP A 236 -22.39 8.22 -15.69
CA ASP A 236 -23.31 7.79 -14.65
C ASP A 236 -24.70 7.40 -15.17
N GLY A 237 -24.92 7.47 -16.49
CA GLY A 237 -26.18 7.16 -17.14
C GLY A 237 -27.26 8.24 -17.01
N THR A 238 -26.91 9.39 -16.42
CA THR A 238 -27.86 10.53 -16.31
C THR A 238 -28.13 11.18 -17.67
N PRO A 239 -29.22 11.95 -17.83
CA PRO A 239 -29.49 12.69 -19.05
C PRO A 239 -28.35 13.65 -19.43
N GLU A 240 -27.65 14.24 -18.45
CA GLU A 240 -26.54 15.16 -18.61
C GLU A 240 -25.27 14.46 -19.14
N SER A 241 -25.15 13.16 -18.95
CA SER A 241 -24.03 12.34 -19.43
C SER A 241 -24.30 11.73 -20.82
N ARG A 242 -25.44 12.05 -21.43
CA ARG A 242 -25.72 11.64 -22.83
C ARG A 242 -24.70 12.31 -23.77
N GLY A 243 -24.09 11.49 -24.63
CA GLY A 243 -23.04 11.99 -25.54
C GLY A 243 -21.63 11.90 -24.97
N LYS A 244 -21.47 11.66 -23.67
CA LYS A 244 -20.17 11.37 -23.06
C LYS A 244 -19.73 9.92 -23.29
N LEU A 245 -18.43 9.68 -23.13
CA LEU A 245 -17.83 8.34 -23.22
C LEU A 245 -18.47 7.39 -22.21
N ALA A 246 -18.77 6.18 -22.64
CA ALA A 246 -19.40 5.14 -21.81
C ALA A 246 -18.52 3.88 -21.74
N LEU A 247 -18.81 3.05 -20.76
CA LEU A 247 -18.15 1.74 -20.63
C LEU A 247 -18.42 0.90 -21.90
N ASN A 248 -17.38 0.23 -22.39
CA ASN A 248 -17.37 -0.59 -23.61
C ASN A 248 -17.47 0.20 -24.93
N ASP A 249 -17.41 1.52 -24.93
CA ASP A 249 -17.24 2.28 -26.17
C ASP A 249 -15.88 1.92 -26.80
N GLN A 250 -15.90 1.66 -28.13
CA GLN A 250 -14.69 1.31 -28.88
C GLN A 250 -13.97 2.58 -29.32
N ILE A 251 -12.94 3.00 -28.58
CA ILE A 251 -12.18 4.21 -28.85
C ILE A 251 -11.27 4.01 -30.08
N ILE A 252 -11.32 4.94 -31.03
CA ILE A 252 -10.45 4.95 -32.19
C ILE A 252 -9.15 5.69 -31.81
N ILE A 253 -8.06 4.96 -31.67
CA ILE A 253 -6.76 5.51 -31.28
C ILE A 253 -6.11 6.24 -32.45
N SER A 254 -6.21 5.69 -33.66
CA SER A 254 -5.62 6.25 -34.88
C SER A 254 -6.52 6.05 -36.08
N GLY A 255 -6.50 6.99 -37.00
CA GLY A 255 -7.25 6.92 -38.25
C GLY A 255 -6.99 8.14 -39.13
N LYS A 256 -7.08 7.99 -40.45
CA LYS A 256 -6.96 9.09 -41.40
C LYS A 256 -8.34 9.73 -41.64
N ASN A 257 -8.40 11.07 -41.60
CA ASN A 257 -9.61 11.85 -41.90
C ASN A 257 -10.82 11.34 -41.07
N LEU A 258 -10.69 11.30 -39.76
CA LEU A 258 -11.80 10.99 -38.86
C LEU A 258 -12.74 12.18 -38.75
N TYR A 259 -14.03 11.97 -38.92
CA TYR A 259 -15.11 12.94 -38.71
C TYR A 259 -16.38 12.22 -38.28
N VAL A 260 -17.28 12.90 -37.64
CA VAL A 260 -18.56 12.35 -37.17
C VAL A 260 -19.41 11.91 -38.39
N GLY A 261 -19.98 10.70 -38.32
CA GLY A 261 -20.78 10.13 -39.42
C GLY A 261 -19.95 9.37 -40.45
N LYS A 262 -18.62 9.31 -40.33
CA LYS A 262 -17.80 8.50 -41.23
C LYS A 262 -18.11 7.02 -41.05
N ILE A 263 -18.41 6.36 -42.16
CA ILE A 263 -18.60 4.91 -42.21
C ILE A 263 -17.24 4.24 -42.39
N VAL A 264 -16.93 3.30 -41.52
CA VAL A 264 -15.72 2.47 -41.54
C VAL A 264 -16.11 1.06 -41.96
N SER A 265 -15.55 0.60 -43.04
CA SER A 265 -15.77 -0.77 -43.58
C SER A 265 -14.64 -1.69 -43.20
#